data_dc410b822ef185a172aa98f4d031cb32
#
_entry.id   dc410b822ef185a172aa98f4d031cb32
#
_cell.length_a   1.000
_cell.length_b   1.000
_cell.length_c   1.000
_cell.angle_alpha   90.00
_cell.angle_beta   90.00
_cell.angle_gamma   90.00
#
_symmetry.space_group_name_H-M   'P 1'
#
loop_
_entity.id
_entity.type
_entity.pdbx_description
1 polymer ?
#
loop_
_entity_poly.entity_id
_entity_poly.type
_entity_poly.pdbx_seq_one_letter_code
_entity_poly.pdbx_strand_id
1 'polypeptide(L)'
;MGKYNYERIDNKYLTPPSLINGGLNLLAQLKGKARLEKFDLDVCCGNNNIPAEEYYIYPEHDGLAEEWREFNWCNPPFDVCDKWVKKAYSEQQNGKTTIMLIPVRTETKYWLDYILYNKDVDIHWLRKGFKFLNAETGEEMGIFKNALAYVVFKGRNVSQNHELRLY
;
A
#
# COMPACT_ATOMS: atom_id res chain seq x y z
N MET A 1 25.02 -5.59 1.60
CA MET A 1 23.64 -5.10 1.50
C MET A 1 23.71 -3.58 1.39
N GLY A 2 23.43 -3.03 0.21
CA GLY A 2 23.46 -1.58 0.04
C GLY A 2 22.36 -0.96 0.90
N LYS A 3 22.72 0.01 1.78
CA LYS A 3 21.73 0.82 2.47
C LYS A 3 20.83 1.46 1.41
N TYR A 4 19.53 1.19 1.51
CA TYR A 4 18.55 1.89 0.69
C TYR A 4 18.67 3.39 0.96
N ASN A 5 18.82 4.19 -0.10
CA ASN A 5 18.91 5.64 0.08
C ASN A 5 17.51 6.22 0.23
N TYR A 6 17.01 6.28 1.45
CA TYR A 6 15.72 6.90 1.81
C TYR A 6 15.65 8.41 1.54
N GLU A 7 16.78 9.07 1.24
CA GLU A 7 16.78 10.47 0.80
C GLU A 7 16.00 10.69 -0.50
N ARG A 8 15.64 9.58 -1.20
CA ARG A 8 14.77 9.57 -2.37
C ARG A 8 13.33 9.19 -2.09
N ILE A 9 12.90 8.97 -0.84
CA ILE A 9 11.47 8.92 -0.54
C ILE A 9 10.95 10.31 -0.87
N ASP A 10 10.23 10.39 -1.98
CA ASP A 10 9.70 11.65 -2.49
C ASP A 10 8.50 12.05 -1.63
N ASN A 11 8.79 12.61 -0.45
CA ASN A 11 7.80 13.14 0.51
C ASN A 11 7.00 14.32 -0.06
N LYS A 12 7.15 14.61 -1.34
CA LYS A 12 6.46 15.70 -2.02
C LYS A 12 5.00 15.41 -2.34
N TYR A 13 4.58 14.16 -2.22
CA TYR A 13 3.25 13.73 -2.62
C TYR A 13 2.45 13.17 -1.46
N LEU A 14 1.24 13.69 -1.26
CA LEU A 14 0.25 13.11 -0.36
C LEU A 14 -0.75 12.29 -1.13
N THR A 15 -1.16 11.16 -0.55
CA THR A 15 -2.26 10.36 -1.06
C THR A 15 -3.57 11.13 -0.90
N PRO A 16 -4.38 11.29 -1.97
CA PRO A 16 -5.65 12.00 -1.85
C PRO A 16 -6.63 11.25 -0.93
N PRO A 17 -7.47 11.98 -0.18
CA PRO A 17 -8.41 11.38 0.78
C PRO A 17 -9.32 10.30 0.18
N SER A 18 -9.70 10.41 -1.09
CA SER A 18 -10.51 9.41 -1.79
C SER A 18 -9.82 8.04 -1.86
N LEU A 19 -8.50 8.01 -2.10
CA LEU A 19 -7.72 6.78 -2.15
C LEU A 19 -7.46 6.22 -0.73
N ILE A 20 -7.27 7.07 0.25
CA ILE A 20 -7.17 6.64 1.66
C ILE A 20 -8.47 5.97 2.10
N ASN A 21 -9.61 6.61 1.85
CA ASN A 21 -10.92 6.07 2.19
C ASN A 21 -11.21 4.76 1.45
N GLY A 22 -10.81 4.66 0.18
CA GLY A 22 -10.91 3.41 -0.58
C GLY A 22 -10.16 2.26 0.08
N GLY A 23 -8.92 2.49 0.53
CA GLY A 23 -8.13 1.52 1.27
C GLY A 23 -8.76 1.12 2.61
N LEU A 24 -9.29 2.08 3.38
CA LEU A 24 -9.99 1.82 4.64
C LEU A 24 -11.28 1.01 4.43
N ASN A 25 -12.02 1.28 3.36
CA ASN A 25 -13.21 0.51 3.01
C ASN A 25 -12.87 -0.94 2.67
N LEU A 26 -11.81 -1.18 1.91
CA LEU A 26 -11.32 -2.53 1.63
C LEU A 26 -10.93 -3.26 2.93
N LEU A 27 -10.20 -2.59 3.81
CA LEU A 27 -9.83 -3.17 5.10
C LEU A 27 -11.07 -3.48 5.95
N ALA A 28 -12.06 -2.58 5.98
CA ALA A 28 -13.32 -2.81 6.68
C ALA A 28 -14.05 -4.06 6.16
N GLN A 29 -14.12 -4.23 4.85
CA GLN A 29 -14.72 -5.42 4.23
C GLN A 29 -13.98 -6.70 4.63
N LEU A 30 -12.64 -6.70 4.59
CA LEU A 30 -11.83 -7.84 5.00
C LEU A 30 -12.03 -8.22 6.48
N LYS A 31 -12.24 -7.24 7.34
CA LYS A 31 -12.48 -7.42 8.78
C LYS A 31 -13.96 -7.67 9.11
N GLY A 32 -14.87 -7.70 8.13
CA GLY A 32 -16.30 -7.81 8.37
C GLY A 32 -16.87 -6.65 9.20
N LYS A 33 -16.31 -5.45 9.05
CA LYS A 33 -16.75 -4.22 9.73
C LYS A 33 -17.48 -3.30 8.77
N ALA A 34 -18.45 -2.55 9.27
CA ALA A 34 -19.16 -1.55 8.46
C ALA A 34 -18.24 -0.38 8.05
N ARG A 35 -17.32 -0.01 8.93
CA ARG A 35 -16.35 1.09 8.71
C ARG A 35 -15.11 0.88 9.57
N LEU A 36 -13.99 1.38 9.07
CA LEU A 36 -12.76 1.57 9.84
C LEU A 36 -12.25 3.00 9.62
N GLU A 37 -11.59 3.53 10.64
CA GLU A 37 -11.09 4.91 10.63
C GLU A 37 -9.58 4.98 10.44
N LYS A 38 -8.86 3.87 10.70
CA LYS A 38 -7.40 3.82 10.61
C LYS A 38 -6.86 2.41 10.38
N PHE A 39 -5.65 2.36 9.86
CA PHE A 39 -4.81 1.16 9.79
C PHE A 39 -4.06 0.96 11.10
N ASP A 40 -3.49 -0.23 11.32
CA ASP A 40 -2.60 -0.44 12.46
C ASP A 40 -1.26 0.26 12.22
N LEU A 41 -0.76 0.23 10.98
CA LEU A 41 0.55 0.79 10.64
C LEU A 41 0.57 1.35 9.21
N ASP A 42 1.15 2.55 9.03
CA ASP A 42 1.67 3.02 7.75
C ASP A 42 3.17 2.68 7.68
N VAL A 43 3.52 1.71 6.85
CA VAL A 43 4.86 1.12 6.80
C VAL A 43 5.88 1.96 6.03
N CYS A 44 5.42 2.94 5.25
CA CYS A 44 6.24 3.79 4.39
C CYS A 44 5.78 5.25 4.50
N CYS A 45 5.80 5.75 5.73
CA CYS A 45 5.24 7.06 6.05
C CYS A 45 6.24 8.18 5.75
N GLY A 46 5.78 9.16 4.96
CA GLY A 46 6.54 10.38 4.71
C GLY A 46 6.09 11.59 5.54
N ASN A 47 4.80 11.65 5.93
CA ASN A 47 4.22 12.87 6.49
C ASN A 47 2.94 12.68 7.33
N ASN A 48 2.65 11.49 7.80
CA ASN A 48 1.51 11.16 8.67
C ASN A 48 0.12 11.55 8.11
N ASN A 49 -0.06 11.62 6.79
CA ASN A 49 -1.37 11.95 6.22
C ASN A 49 -2.32 10.75 6.14
N ILE A 50 -1.81 9.55 6.35
CA ILE A 50 -2.59 8.31 6.40
C ILE A 50 -3.07 8.10 7.83
N PRO A 51 -4.37 7.85 8.08
CA PRO A 51 -4.83 7.53 9.43
C PRO A 51 -4.35 6.13 9.84
N ALA A 52 -3.41 6.07 10.77
CA ALA A 52 -2.84 4.86 11.32
C ALA A 52 -2.56 4.98 12.83
N GLU A 53 -2.45 3.85 13.52
CA GLU A 53 -2.05 3.81 14.95
C GLU A 53 -0.56 4.11 15.08
N GLU A 54 0.26 3.56 14.17
CA GLU A 54 1.70 3.67 14.15
C GLU A 54 2.19 4.06 12.75
N TYR A 55 3.39 4.65 12.71
CA TYR A 55 4.04 5.12 11.49
C TYR A 55 5.51 4.71 11.48
N TYR A 56 5.96 4.08 10.39
CA TYR A 56 7.39 3.88 10.17
C TYR A 56 7.95 5.02 9.33
N ILE A 57 8.74 5.87 9.99
CA ILE A 57 9.36 7.05 9.41
C ILE A 57 10.87 6.89 9.50
N TYR A 58 11.54 6.83 8.34
CA TYR A 58 12.99 6.77 8.31
C TYR A 58 13.60 8.12 8.75
N PRO A 59 14.71 8.14 9.51
CA PRO A 59 15.56 6.98 9.86
C PRO A 59 15.21 6.27 11.17
N GLU A 60 14.24 6.72 11.94
CA GLU A 60 13.86 6.11 13.22
C GLU A 60 13.36 4.69 13.04
N HIS A 61 12.60 4.46 11.98
CA HIS A 61 12.06 3.15 11.59
C HIS A 61 12.33 2.84 10.13
N ASP A 62 12.84 1.65 9.85
CA ASP A 62 13.01 1.15 8.49
C ASP A 62 11.91 0.12 8.14
N GLY A 63 10.88 0.57 7.43
CA GLY A 63 9.77 -0.29 7.04
C GLY A 63 10.16 -1.51 6.20
N LEU A 64 11.31 -1.51 5.52
CA LEU A 64 11.82 -2.68 4.80
C LEU A 64 12.53 -3.68 5.70
N ALA A 65 13.00 -3.24 6.88
CA ALA A 65 13.76 -4.08 7.80
C ALA A 65 12.90 -4.58 8.99
N GLU A 66 11.99 -3.75 9.47
CA GLU A 66 11.21 -4.03 10.67
C GLU A 66 9.98 -4.90 10.40
N GLU A 67 9.47 -5.56 11.44
CA GLU A 67 8.24 -6.35 11.39
C GLU A 67 7.02 -5.43 11.30
N TRP A 68 6.05 -5.78 10.43
CA TRP A 68 4.81 -5.03 10.29
C TRP A 68 3.74 -5.49 11.29
N ARG A 69 2.64 -4.74 11.39
CA ARG A 69 1.51 -5.06 12.26
C ARG A 69 0.50 -5.97 11.57
N GLU A 70 -0.64 -6.21 12.21
CA GLU A 70 -1.68 -7.10 11.67
C GLU A 70 -2.30 -6.54 10.37
N PHE A 71 -2.56 -5.23 10.31
CA PHE A 71 -3.23 -4.57 9.20
C PHE A 71 -2.50 -3.29 8.78
N ASN A 72 -1.87 -3.34 7.61
CA ASN A 72 -0.92 -2.32 7.18
C ASN A 72 -1.39 -1.58 5.94
N TRP A 73 -0.98 -0.33 5.84
CA TRP A 73 -0.99 0.47 4.64
C TRP A 73 0.41 0.63 4.09
N CYS A 74 0.53 0.59 2.75
CA CYS A 74 1.79 0.84 2.06
C CYS A 74 1.55 1.58 0.73
N ASN A 75 2.00 2.82 0.65
CA ASN A 75 2.11 3.58 -0.60
C ASN A 75 3.60 3.89 -0.83
N PRO A 76 4.37 2.96 -1.41
CA PRO A 76 5.82 3.09 -1.49
C PRO A 76 6.25 4.04 -2.60
N PRO A 77 7.53 4.51 -2.59
CA PRO A 77 8.12 5.13 -3.76
C PRO A 77 8.07 4.18 -4.96
N PHE A 78 7.53 4.66 -6.09
CA PHE A 78 7.20 3.79 -7.22
C PHE A 78 8.41 3.28 -8.00
N ASP A 79 9.56 3.92 -7.88
CA ASP A 79 10.83 3.50 -8.49
C ASP A 79 11.48 2.29 -7.80
N VAL A 80 11.08 1.99 -6.57
CA VAL A 80 11.58 0.87 -5.76
C VAL A 80 10.47 -0.02 -5.24
N CYS A 81 9.36 -0.01 -5.93
CA CYS A 81 8.14 -0.75 -5.58
C CYS A 81 8.39 -2.26 -5.42
N ASP A 82 9.33 -2.82 -6.19
CA ASP A 82 9.73 -4.23 -6.13
C ASP A 82 10.17 -4.67 -4.74
N LYS A 83 10.93 -3.84 -4.03
CA LYS A 83 11.40 -4.12 -2.66
C LYS A 83 10.24 -4.17 -1.67
N TRP A 84 9.33 -3.21 -1.78
CA TRP A 84 8.17 -3.12 -0.91
C TRP A 84 7.15 -4.23 -1.15
N VAL A 85 6.94 -4.61 -2.41
CA VAL A 85 6.10 -5.76 -2.77
C VAL A 85 6.67 -7.06 -2.23
N LYS A 86 7.98 -7.27 -2.37
CA LYS A 86 8.66 -8.44 -1.78
C LYS A 86 8.53 -8.47 -0.26
N LYS A 87 8.64 -7.30 0.41
CA LYS A 87 8.44 -7.20 1.87
C LYS A 87 7.00 -7.50 2.26
N ALA A 88 6.01 -6.95 1.56
CA ALA A 88 4.59 -7.24 1.79
C ALA A 88 4.27 -8.73 1.63
N TYR A 89 4.84 -9.38 0.63
CA TYR A 89 4.73 -10.84 0.47
C TYR A 89 5.33 -11.59 1.66
N SER A 90 6.52 -11.19 2.13
CA SER A 90 7.15 -11.80 3.32
C SER A 90 6.27 -11.66 4.57
N GLU A 91 5.71 -10.48 4.80
CA GLU A 91 4.80 -10.22 5.93
C GLU A 91 3.49 -11.01 5.80
N GLN A 92 2.98 -11.18 4.57
CA GLN A 92 1.84 -12.05 4.30
C GLN A 92 2.11 -13.50 4.74
N GLN A 93 3.30 -14.04 4.45
CA GLN A 93 3.70 -15.38 4.91
C GLN A 93 3.74 -15.48 6.44
N ASN A 94 4.02 -14.37 7.13
CA ASN A 94 3.95 -14.24 8.58
C ASN A 94 2.51 -14.00 9.11
N GLY A 95 1.52 -14.04 8.23
CA GLY A 95 0.10 -13.92 8.60
C GLY A 95 -0.48 -12.51 8.60
N LYS A 96 0.29 -11.50 8.20
CA LYS A 96 -0.11 -10.09 8.19
C LYS A 96 -0.86 -9.72 6.91
N THR A 97 -1.78 -8.77 7.00
CA THR A 97 -2.51 -8.24 5.85
C THR A 97 -2.03 -6.82 5.51
N THR A 98 -1.78 -6.57 4.22
CA THR A 98 -1.32 -5.26 3.75
C THR A 98 -2.12 -4.81 2.55
N ILE A 99 -2.60 -3.56 2.59
CA ILE A 99 -3.18 -2.88 1.44
C ILE A 99 -2.10 -1.96 0.86
N MET A 100 -1.66 -2.28 -0.36
CA MET A 100 -0.71 -1.45 -1.10
C MET A 100 -1.43 -0.62 -2.16
N LEU A 101 -1.03 0.63 -2.30
CA LEU A 101 -1.41 1.48 -3.43
C LEU A 101 -0.21 1.61 -4.36
N ILE A 102 -0.25 0.95 -5.52
CA ILE A 102 0.90 0.86 -6.42
C ILE A 102 0.52 0.99 -7.91
N PRO A 103 1.46 1.42 -8.77
CA PRO A 103 1.27 1.40 -10.21
C PRO A 103 1.09 -0.02 -10.75
N VAL A 104 0.20 -0.17 -11.72
CA VAL A 104 0.02 -1.42 -12.45
C VAL A 104 1.17 -1.59 -13.43
N ARG A 105 2.02 -2.60 -13.18
CA ARG A 105 3.19 -2.95 -13.98
C ARG A 105 3.28 -4.46 -14.19
N THR A 106 2.25 -5.02 -14.81
CA THR A 106 2.08 -6.48 -14.98
C THR A 106 3.20 -7.13 -15.80
N GLU A 107 3.97 -6.33 -16.53
CA GLU A 107 5.14 -6.76 -17.31
C GLU A 107 6.40 -6.98 -16.45
N THR A 108 6.37 -6.56 -15.18
CA THR A 108 7.54 -6.66 -14.30
C THR A 108 7.60 -7.99 -13.56
N LYS A 109 8.84 -8.42 -13.28
CA LYS A 109 9.08 -9.68 -12.57
C LYS A 109 8.37 -9.73 -11.20
N TYR A 110 8.38 -8.63 -10.43
CA TYR A 110 7.77 -8.64 -9.10
C TYR A 110 6.23 -8.75 -9.13
N TRP A 111 5.57 -8.22 -10.18
CA TRP A 111 4.14 -8.45 -10.38
C TRP A 111 3.84 -9.92 -10.65
N LEU A 112 4.66 -10.57 -11.49
CA LEU A 112 4.50 -11.99 -11.78
C LEU A 112 4.77 -12.86 -10.55
N ASP A 113 5.90 -12.64 -9.87
CA ASP A 113 6.37 -13.51 -8.80
C ASP A 113 5.51 -13.42 -7.51
N TYR A 114 5.01 -12.22 -7.16
CA TYR A 114 4.40 -12.00 -5.86
C TYR A 114 2.92 -11.61 -5.88
N ILE A 115 2.40 -11.16 -7.03
CA ILE A 115 1.03 -10.63 -7.12
C ILE A 115 0.14 -11.53 -7.98
N LEU A 116 0.44 -11.66 -9.28
CA LEU A 116 -0.50 -12.26 -10.25
C LEU A 116 -0.77 -13.75 -10.02
N TYR A 117 0.20 -14.50 -9.54
CA TYR A 117 0.05 -15.93 -9.25
C TYR A 117 -0.12 -16.24 -7.76
N ASN A 118 -0.27 -15.23 -6.93
CA ASN A 118 -0.53 -15.38 -5.51
C ASN A 118 -2.04 -15.45 -5.27
N LYS A 119 -2.54 -16.65 -4.95
CA LYS A 119 -3.98 -16.88 -4.70
C LYS A 119 -4.55 -16.08 -3.52
N ASP A 120 -3.70 -15.62 -2.60
CA ASP A 120 -4.09 -14.87 -1.42
C ASP A 120 -3.86 -13.36 -1.61
N VAL A 121 -3.79 -12.91 -2.86
CA VAL A 121 -3.75 -11.49 -3.23
C VAL A 121 -5.00 -11.13 -4.02
N ASP A 122 -5.66 -10.05 -3.63
CA ASP A 122 -6.72 -9.42 -4.39
C ASP A 122 -6.19 -8.14 -5.06
N ILE A 123 -6.62 -7.90 -6.30
CA ILE A 123 -6.26 -6.70 -7.05
C ILE A 123 -7.53 -5.91 -7.34
N HIS A 124 -7.56 -4.67 -6.86
CA HIS A 124 -8.65 -3.74 -7.12
C HIS A 124 -8.16 -2.64 -8.07
N TRP A 125 -8.56 -2.76 -9.33
CA TRP A 125 -8.17 -1.82 -10.39
C TRP A 125 -8.81 -0.46 -10.16
N LEU A 126 -8.01 0.59 -10.20
CA LEU A 126 -8.48 1.96 -10.06
C LEU A 126 -8.67 2.63 -11.42
N ARG A 127 -9.67 3.50 -11.51
CA ARG A 127 -9.85 4.34 -12.69
C ARG A 127 -8.65 5.29 -12.83
N LYS A 128 -8.34 5.70 -14.06
CA LYS A 128 -7.36 6.76 -14.29
C LYS A 128 -7.88 8.12 -13.80
N GLY A 129 -6.97 9.04 -13.59
CA GLY A 129 -7.32 10.43 -13.33
C GLY A 129 -7.14 10.90 -11.89
N PHE A 130 -6.51 10.07 -11.04
CA PHE A 130 -6.18 10.52 -9.69
C PHE A 130 -5.11 11.59 -9.72
N LYS A 131 -5.24 12.55 -8.81
CA LYS A 131 -4.28 13.61 -8.55
C LYS A 131 -3.77 13.46 -7.14
N PHE A 132 -2.47 13.32 -7.00
CA PHE A 132 -1.82 13.41 -5.70
C PHE A 132 -1.80 14.86 -5.24
N LEU A 133 -1.65 15.09 -3.95
CA LEU A 133 -1.53 16.44 -3.41
C LEU A 133 -0.05 16.77 -3.19
N ASN A 134 0.29 18.04 -3.38
CA ASN A 134 1.60 18.54 -3.00
C ASN A 134 1.70 18.57 -1.47
N ALA A 135 2.78 18.00 -0.91
CA ALA A 135 2.95 17.90 0.54
C ALA A 135 3.20 19.25 1.23
N GLU A 136 3.74 20.23 0.50
CA GLU A 136 4.03 21.56 1.05
C GLU A 136 2.81 22.50 0.97
N THR A 137 2.06 22.44 -0.15
CA THR A 137 0.97 23.37 -0.41
C THR A 137 -0.42 22.81 -0.16
N GLY A 138 -0.56 21.46 -0.13
CA GLY A 138 -1.84 20.76 -0.07
C GLY A 138 -2.65 20.82 -1.38
N GLU A 139 -2.12 21.45 -2.42
CA GLU A 139 -2.82 21.61 -3.70
C GLU A 139 -2.77 20.35 -4.55
N GLU A 140 -3.80 20.15 -5.37
CA GLU A 140 -3.83 19.07 -6.35
C GLU A 140 -2.71 19.23 -7.38
N MET A 141 -1.99 18.16 -7.61
CA MET A 141 -0.97 18.08 -8.65
C MET A 141 -1.57 17.66 -9.99
N GLY A 142 -0.74 17.57 -11.02
CA GLY A 142 -1.16 17.04 -12.31
C GLY A 142 -1.70 15.60 -12.21
N ILE A 143 -2.54 15.23 -13.18
CA ILE A 143 -3.11 13.87 -13.24
C ILE A 143 -1.99 12.83 -13.32
N PHE A 144 -2.04 11.84 -12.44
CA PHE A 144 -1.14 10.69 -12.48
C PHE A 144 -1.44 9.84 -13.72
N LYS A 145 -0.44 9.68 -14.59
CA LYS A 145 -0.63 9.12 -15.93
C LYS A 145 -0.75 7.59 -15.94
N ASN A 146 -0.15 6.91 -14.97
CA ASN A 146 -0.15 5.46 -14.92
C ASN A 146 -1.41 4.92 -14.26
N ALA A 147 -1.82 3.70 -14.62
CA ALA A 147 -2.86 3.00 -13.89
C ALA A 147 -2.37 2.66 -12.48
N LEU A 148 -3.26 2.79 -11.50
CA LEU A 148 -3.04 2.40 -10.11
C LEU A 148 -3.94 1.23 -9.75
N ALA A 149 -3.55 0.46 -8.75
CA ALA A 149 -4.37 -0.55 -8.13
C ALA A 149 -4.14 -0.57 -6.61
N TYR A 150 -5.17 -0.97 -5.87
CA TYR A 150 -4.92 -1.55 -4.56
C TYR A 150 -4.55 -3.01 -4.76
N VAL A 151 -3.42 -3.39 -4.22
CA VAL A 151 -2.97 -4.77 -4.14
C VAL A 151 -3.04 -5.21 -2.69
N VAL A 152 -3.92 -6.15 -2.40
CA VAL A 152 -4.21 -6.59 -1.04
C VAL A 152 -3.55 -7.93 -0.79
N PHE A 153 -2.46 -7.92 -0.07
CA PHE A 153 -1.82 -9.15 0.43
C PHE A 153 -2.58 -9.62 1.67
N LYS A 154 -3.40 -10.66 1.51
CA LYS A 154 -4.20 -11.21 2.61
C LYS A 154 -3.41 -12.19 3.45
N GLY A 155 -3.20 -11.87 4.71
CA GLY A 155 -2.63 -12.77 5.70
C GLY A 155 -3.68 -13.75 6.24
N ARG A 156 -3.26 -14.64 7.14
CA ARG A 156 -4.17 -15.59 7.79
C ARG A 156 -5.15 -14.96 8.77
N ASN A 157 -4.98 -13.67 9.06
CA ASN A 157 -5.83 -12.89 9.95
C ASN A 157 -7.13 -12.39 9.30
N VAL A 158 -7.37 -12.71 8.03
CA VAL A 158 -8.61 -12.40 7.30
C VAL A 158 -9.16 -13.64 6.59
N SER A 159 -10.47 -13.64 6.31
CA SER A 159 -11.10 -14.71 5.55
C SER A 159 -10.53 -14.81 4.14
N GLN A 160 -10.22 -16.04 3.71
CA GLN A 160 -9.68 -16.37 2.39
C GLN A 160 -10.80 -16.53 1.32
N ASN A 161 -11.97 -15.94 1.52
CA ASN A 161 -13.05 -16.02 0.56
C ASN A 161 -12.68 -15.28 -0.72
N HIS A 162 -12.47 -16.04 -1.79
CA HIS A 162 -12.23 -15.51 -3.12
C HIS A 162 -13.56 -15.06 -3.76
N GLU A 163 -13.84 -13.79 -3.71
CA GLU A 163 -14.78 -13.18 -4.65
C GLU A 163 -13.98 -12.27 -5.60
N LEU A 164 -13.84 -12.71 -6.84
CA LEU A 164 -13.45 -11.84 -7.94
C LEU A 164 -14.58 -10.83 -8.17
N ARG A 165 -14.48 -9.64 -7.62
CA ARG A 165 -15.38 -8.54 -7.95
C ARG A 165 -14.68 -7.61 -8.94
N LEU A 166 -15.17 -7.64 -10.16
CA LEU A 166 -14.89 -6.59 -11.14
C LEU A 166 -15.73 -5.37 -10.77
N TYR A 167 -15.10 -4.26 -10.52
CA TYR A 167 -15.74 -2.95 -10.30
C TYR A 167 -15.43 -1.99 -11.43
#